data_f87bfd49be0b501380e3c7fd729735fd
#
_entry.id   f87bfd49be0b501380e3c7fd729735fd
#
_cell.length_a   1.000
_cell.length_b   1.000
_cell.length_c   1.000
_cell.angle_alpha   90.00
_cell.angle_beta   90.00
_cell.angle_gamma   90.00
#
_symmetry.space_group_name_H-M   'P 1'
#
loop_
_entity.id
_entity.type
_entity.pdbx_description
1 polymer ?
#
loop_
_entity_poly.entity_id
_entity_poly.type
_entity_poly.pdbx_seq_one_letter_code
_entity_poly.pdbx_strand_id
1 'polypeptide(L)'
;MAGAALIGTPAGHLFAGIPAAPTELYALSSLLLEQWAAGLLSLQVTDSSRVDDYGGIWCPADKAVHGRSGDAIYPFFHLAAKTKNKKYTDAALLLYRWMDRRVSQPDGSWLNEPQKGSWQGTTVFSAISLAETLKNHGALMDPSFKEELRVRLKAAGDFIYNNFTIEYGNINYPISASYGLLLLGEVLDVPKFKVKGRALAHDALRFISTKDGFITGEGDPYHQPSKKGCFSVDLGYNVEESLPELTMYGLLAGDEEVLQAVTRSLRTHMEFMLPDGGWDNSWGTRNYKWTYWGSRTSDGCQTAYALLAARDPAFYKVALQNTRLLQQGTKEGLLTGGPHALSHGIPTCVHHTFSHSKALTTILDHGDSLRKPVPASLPREKSYGARFFSDIQTWLLSKGDYRATVTGYDREYKKFRNGHASGGALTMLWHPKTGPLLVASMNEYQLFEAGNMQADKDPHSMPLTPRIEWKTGGLLYMNISDLDATIEVEDSPDQLAVHTRSRLVDKDQKNPPAGEINCRVSYLFTKEKCVLSFQYDPIDAGQQEGQPGIIFPLISATGEPVEFVDDRSLKMVKAGSQLMLSADQPLVQLPTSGGRIFNFVPGLEAIPLYIRQNKAVLEIKVHSI
;
A
#
# COMPACT_ATOMS: atom_id res chain seq x y z
N MET A 1 88.02 3.42 -16.88
CA MET A 1 87.36 2.89 -15.64
C MET A 1 85.88 3.14 -15.79
N ALA A 2 85.07 2.09 -15.99
CA ALA A 2 83.66 2.13 -16.27
C ALA A 2 82.86 2.15 -14.96
N GLY A 3 81.97 3.13 -14.84
CA GLY A 3 80.99 3.19 -13.77
C GLY A 3 79.63 2.70 -14.26
N ALA A 4 79.18 1.56 -13.74
CA ALA A 4 77.88 0.98 -14.06
C ALA A 4 76.77 1.70 -13.25
N ALA A 5 75.79 2.25 -13.95
CA ALA A 5 74.57 2.84 -13.37
C ALA A 5 73.52 1.72 -13.18
N LEU A 6 73.10 1.46 -11.96
CA LEU A 6 71.97 0.63 -11.60
C LEU A 6 70.65 1.38 -11.87
N ILE A 7 69.88 0.89 -12.83
CA ILE A 7 68.49 1.34 -13.07
C ILE A 7 67.58 0.59 -12.12
N GLY A 8 67.06 1.31 -11.10
CA GLY A 8 66.01 0.80 -10.22
C GLY A 8 64.63 0.93 -10.89
N THR A 9 63.95 -0.18 -11.12
CA THR A 9 62.55 -0.22 -11.51
C THR A 9 61.66 0.12 -10.31
N PRO A 10 60.69 1.06 -10.43
CA PRO A 10 59.72 1.27 -9.38
C PRO A 10 58.69 0.14 -9.39
N ALA A 11 58.60 -0.63 -8.32
CA ALA A 11 57.51 -1.56 -8.07
C ALA A 11 56.23 -0.75 -7.80
N GLY A 12 55.42 -0.62 -8.83
CA GLY A 12 54.05 -0.07 -8.72
C GLY A 12 53.19 -1.08 -7.98
N HIS A 13 52.96 -0.88 -6.69
CA HIS A 13 51.88 -1.58 -5.98
C HIS A 13 50.55 -1.13 -6.57
N LEU A 14 49.96 -1.97 -7.43
CA LEU A 14 48.54 -1.93 -7.77
C LEU A 14 47.74 -2.28 -6.51
N PHE A 15 47.37 -1.27 -5.74
CA PHE A 15 46.25 -1.40 -4.80
C PHE A 15 45.00 -1.60 -5.64
N ALA A 16 44.62 -2.85 -5.88
CA ALA A 16 43.28 -3.16 -6.30
C ALA A 16 42.35 -2.64 -5.20
N GLY A 17 41.70 -1.50 -5.45
CA GLY A 17 40.75 -0.90 -4.51
C GLY A 17 39.68 -1.93 -4.18
N ILE A 18 39.40 -2.09 -2.89
CA ILE A 18 38.27 -2.92 -2.44
C ILE A 18 37.04 -2.40 -3.16
N PRO A 19 36.27 -3.25 -3.88
CA PRO A 19 35.05 -2.78 -4.55
C PRO A 19 34.15 -2.08 -3.56
N ALA A 20 33.62 -0.91 -3.91
CA ALA A 20 32.71 -0.17 -3.05
C ALA A 20 31.48 -1.05 -2.74
N ALA A 21 31.12 -1.14 -1.45
CA ALA A 21 29.94 -1.90 -1.04
C ALA A 21 28.64 -1.17 -1.47
N PRO A 22 27.59 -1.91 -1.81
CA PRO A 22 26.29 -1.32 -2.12
C PRO A 22 25.73 -0.56 -0.91
N THR A 23 24.91 0.45 -1.17
CA THR A 23 24.24 1.20 -0.10
C THR A 23 23.20 0.34 0.62
N GLU A 24 22.77 0.77 1.82
CA GLU A 24 21.87 0.01 2.69
C GLU A 24 20.60 -0.45 1.98
N LEU A 25 19.95 0.44 1.21
CA LEU A 25 18.73 0.09 0.47
C LEU A 25 18.96 -1.11 -0.46
N TYR A 26 20.02 -1.09 -1.25
CA TYR A 26 20.29 -2.15 -2.23
C TYR A 26 20.75 -3.45 -1.57
N ALA A 27 21.54 -3.35 -0.49
CA ALA A 27 21.92 -4.52 0.30
C ALA A 27 20.70 -5.19 0.95
N LEU A 28 19.82 -4.41 1.56
CA LEU A 28 18.58 -4.89 2.17
C LEU A 28 17.60 -5.47 1.11
N SER A 29 17.44 -4.80 -0.02
CA SER A 29 16.60 -5.29 -1.12
C SER A 29 17.09 -6.63 -1.65
N SER A 30 18.41 -6.79 -1.80
CA SER A 30 19.00 -8.06 -2.22
C SER A 30 18.77 -9.17 -1.19
N LEU A 31 18.92 -8.87 0.10
CA LEU A 31 18.67 -9.84 1.19
C LEU A 31 17.20 -10.29 1.20
N LEU A 32 16.26 -9.34 1.14
CA LEU A 32 14.84 -9.65 1.12
C LEU A 32 14.45 -10.46 -0.12
N LEU A 33 14.97 -10.09 -1.28
CA LEU A 33 14.69 -10.83 -2.52
C LEU A 33 15.12 -12.29 -2.44
N GLU A 34 16.29 -12.58 -1.84
CA GLU A 34 16.76 -13.94 -1.59
C GLU A 34 15.84 -14.69 -0.61
N GLN A 35 15.41 -14.04 0.47
CA GLN A 35 14.48 -14.63 1.45
C GLN A 35 13.12 -14.93 0.82
N TRP A 36 12.55 -13.98 0.09
CA TRP A 36 11.25 -14.12 -0.56
C TRP A 36 11.26 -15.17 -1.65
N ALA A 37 12.32 -15.21 -2.46
CA ALA A 37 12.46 -16.25 -3.47
C ALA A 37 12.54 -17.65 -2.84
N ALA A 38 13.22 -17.81 -1.70
CA ALA A 38 13.25 -19.08 -0.97
C ALA A 38 11.86 -19.48 -0.46
N GLY A 39 11.10 -18.52 0.09
CA GLY A 39 9.70 -18.74 0.51
C GLY A 39 8.79 -19.14 -0.66
N LEU A 40 8.85 -18.43 -1.78
CA LEU A 40 8.07 -18.74 -2.99
C LEU A 40 8.43 -20.11 -3.57
N LEU A 41 9.73 -20.46 -3.62
CA LEU A 41 10.19 -21.77 -4.07
C LEU A 41 9.68 -22.92 -3.20
N SER A 42 9.57 -22.71 -1.88
CA SER A 42 9.06 -23.74 -0.96
C SER A 42 7.57 -24.05 -1.20
N LEU A 43 6.84 -23.13 -1.84
CA LEU A 43 5.43 -23.25 -2.18
C LEU A 43 5.20 -23.59 -3.66
N GLN A 44 6.24 -23.72 -4.47
CA GLN A 44 6.08 -24.15 -5.86
C GLN A 44 5.64 -25.61 -5.93
N VAL A 45 4.55 -25.88 -6.67
CA VAL A 45 3.99 -27.22 -6.81
C VAL A 45 4.86 -28.03 -7.78
N THR A 46 5.61 -28.98 -7.23
CA THR A 46 6.49 -29.91 -7.98
C THR A 46 5.92 -31.30 -8.12
N ASP A 47 4.80 -31.59 -7.47
CA ASP A 47 4.05 -32.85 -7.60
C ASP A 47 3.26 -32.86 -8.91
N SER A 48 3.71 -33.66 -9.88
CA SER A 48 3.08 -33.79 -11.20
C SER A 48 1.68 -34.40 -11.19
N SER A 49 1.27 -35.05 -10.08
CA SER A 49 -0.10 -35.56 -9.92
C SER A 49 -1.12 -34.43 -9.76
N ARG A 50 -0.70 -33.27 -9.28
CA ARG A 50 -1.51 -32.04 -9.21
C ARG A 50 -1.49 -31.30 -10.55
N VAL A 51 -2.05 -31.92 -11.59
CA VAL A 51 -1.95 -31.48 -12.99
C VAL A 51 -2.27 -30.00 -13.19
N ASP A 52 -3.32 -29.52 -12.53
CA ASP A 52 -3.79 -28.12 -12.65
C ASP A 52 -2.85 -27.10 -12.00
N ASP A 53 -2.17 -27.49 -10.94
CA ASP A 53 -1.32 -26.60 -10.13
C ASP A 53 0.17 -26.79 -10.43
N TYR A 54 0.54 -27.92 -11.08
CA TYR A 54 1.94 -28.28 -11.33
C TYR A 54 2.74 -27.16 -11.99
N GLY A 55 3.75 -26.69 -11.30
CA GLY A 55 4.61 -25.58 -11.70
C GLY A 55 4.20 -24.22 -11.14
N GLY A 56 2.96 -24.06 -10.69
CA GLY A 56 2.47 -22.85 -10.06
C GLY A 56 2.96 -22.68 -8.62
N ILE A 57 2.80 -21.49 -8.07
CA ILE A 57 3.12 -21.18 -6.67
C ILE A 57 1.81 -21.23 -5.86
N TRP A 58 1.72 -22.20 -4.94
CA TRP A 58 0.54 -22.38 -4.12
C TRP A 58 0.37 -21.29 -3.07
N CYS A 59 -0.80 -20.66 -3.01
CA CYS A 59 -1.15 -19.71 -1.97
C CYS A 59 -1.82 -20.41 -0.78
N PRO A 60 -1.21 -20.40 0.43
CA PRO A 60 -1.82 -21.00 1.62
C PRO A 60 -3.11 -20.28 2.05
N ALA A 61 -3.17 -18.97 1.88
CA ALA A 61 -4.32 -18.15 2.27
C ALA A 61 -5.54 -18.42 1.39
N ASP A 62 -5.36 -18.43 0.07
CA ASP A 62 -6.46 -18.57 -0.90
C ASP A 62 -6.69 -20.01 -1.34
N LYS A 63 -5.80 -20.93 -0.96
CA LYS A 63 -5.83 -22.35 -1.35
C LYS A 63 -5.94 -22.54 -2.87
N ALA A 64 -5.17 -21.76 -3.60
CA ALA A 64 -5.16 -21.70 -5.06
C ALA A 64 -3.79 -21.24 -5.58
N VAL A 65 -3.58 -21.33 -6.90
CA VAL A 65 -2.45 -20.69 -7.59
C VAL A 65 -2.98 -19.47 -8.33
N HIS A 66 -2.40 -18.29 -8.05
CA HIS A 66 -2.78 -17.04 -8.70
C HIS A 66 -2.18 -16.91 -10.10
N GLY A 67 -2.94 -16.37 -11.04
CA GLY A 67 -2.45 -16.14 -12.40
C GLY A 67 -1.26 -15.20 -12.49
N ARG A 68 -1.24 -14.16 -11.61
CA ARG A 68 -0.11 -13.23 -11.48
C ARG A 68 1.14 -13.81 -10.85
N SER A 69 1.13 -15.05 -10.33
CA SER A 69 2.35 -15.66 -9.76
C SER A 69 3.52 -15.72 -10.75
N GLY A 70 3.24 -15.60 -12.06
CA GLY A 70 4.25 -15.41 -13.10
C GLY A 70 5.15 -14.18 -12.92
N ASP A 71 4.75 -13.20 -12.15
CA ASP A 71 5.59 -12.05 -11.80
C ASP A 71 6.87 -12.49 -11.05
N ALA A 72 6.88 -13.66 -10.40
CA ALA A 72 8.07 -14.25 -9.77
C ALA A 72 9.15 -14.73 -10.76
N ILE A 73 8.84 -14.84 -12.05
CA ILE A 73 9.81 -15.28 -13.09
C ILE A 73 10.98 -14.29 -13.18
N TYR A 74 10.69 -12.99 -13.15
CA TYR A 74 11.73 -11.96 -13.21
C TYR A 74 12.69 -12.01 -12.00
N PRO A 75 12.23 -12.00 -10.75
CA PRO A 75 13.05 -12.24 -9.57
C PRO A 75 13.89 -13.52 -9.64
N PHE A 76 13.32 -14.61 -10.10
CA PHE A 76 14.06 -15.87 -10.22
C PHE A 76 15.19 -15.79 -11.23
N PHE A 77 14.99 -15.20 -12.40
CA PHE A 77 16.07 -15.01 -13.38
C PHE A 77 17.17 -14.07 -12.88
N HIS A 78 16.81 -12.99 -12.17
CA HIS A 78 17.78 -12.12 -11.51
C HIS A 78 18.67 -12.91 -10.52
N LEU A 79 18.05 -13.71 -9.65
CA LEU A 79 18.78 -14.52 -8.69
C LEU A 79 19.61 -15.61 -9.34
N ALA A 80 19.16 -16.20 -10.44
CA ALA A 80 19.96 -17.13 -11.24
C ALA A 80 21.21 -16.44 -11.81
N ALA A 81 21.06 -15.21 -12.34
CA ALA A 81 22.20 -14.42 -12.84
C ALA A 81 23.22 -14.11 -11.73
N LYS A 82 22.70 -13.67 -10.56
CA LYS A 82 23.50 -13.26 -9.41
C LYS A 82 24.23 -14.43 -8.74
N THR A 83 23.50 -15.51 -8.46
CA THR A 83 24.00 -16.65 -7.66
C THR A 83 24.60 -17.78 -8.48
N LYS A 84 24.40 -17.78 -9.80
CA LYS A 84 24.73 -18.90 -10.72
C LYS A 84 24.06 -20.22 -10.34
N ASN A 85 22.97 -20.18 -9.57
CA ASN A 85 22.25 -21.35 -9.13
C ASN A 85 21.07 -21.67 -10.06
N LYS A 86 21.19 -22.80 -10.77
CA LYS A 86 20.23 -23.27 -11.76
C LYS A 86 18.82 -23.52 -11.20
N LYS A 87 18.66 -23.74 -9.88
CA LYS A 87 17.35 -23.95 -9.27
C LYS A 87 16.36 -22.83 -9.59
N TYR A 88 16.84 -21.59 -9.70
CA TYR A 88 15.99 -20.45 -9.99
C TYR A 88 15.52 -20.40 -11.45
N THR A 89 16.40 -20.73 -12.42
CA THR A 89 15.96 -20.85 -13.81
C THR A 89 15.01 -22.02 -14.01
N ASP A 90 15.24 -23.16 -13.35
CA ASP A 90 14.35 -24.32 -13.44
C ASP A 90 12.98 -23.99 -12.87
N ALA A 91 12.92 -23.31 -11.72
CA ALA A 91 11.66 -22.86 -11.12
C ALA A 91 10.92 -21.84 -12.02
N ALA A 92 11.64 -20.88 -12.58
CA ALA A 92 11.06 -19.88 -13.50
C ALA A 92 10.46 -20.53 -14.75
N LEU A 93 11.18 -21.49 -15.36
CA LEU A 93 10.69 -22.22 -16.52
C LEU A 93 9.47 -23.08 -16.18
N LEU A 94 9.48 -23.75 -15.04
CA LEU A 94 8.35 -24.55 -14.58
C LEU A 94 7.10 -23.67 -14.36
N LEU A 95 7.27 -22.49 -13.74
CA LEU A 95 6.20 -21.51 -13.55
C LEU A 95 5.68 -20.95 -14.89
N TYR A 96 6.58 -20.65 -15.84
CA TYR A 96 6.19 -20.21 -17.18
C TYR A 96 5.33 -21.28 -17.89
N ARG A 97 5.71 -22.57 -17.80
CA ARG A 97 4.93 -23.68 -18.37
C ARG A 97 3.55 -23.82 -17.72
N TRP A 98 3.44 -23.53 -16.40
CA TRP A 98 2.14 -23.45 -15.74
C TRP A 98 1.30 -22.29 -16.30
N MET A 99 1.88 -21.08 -16.41
CA MET A 99 1.17 -19.92 -16.99
C MET A 99 0.65 -20.21 -18.41
N ASP A 100 1.48 -20.83 -19.23
CA ASP A 100 1.11 -21.14 -20.61
C ASP A 100 -0.10 -22.07 -20.68
N ARG A 101 -0.14 -23.10 -19.83
CA ARG A 101 -1.25 -24.06 -19.79
C ARG A 101 -2.52 -23.51 -19.14
N ARG A 102 -2.41 -22.67 -18.09
CA ARG A 102 -3.53 -22.37 -17.20
C ARG A 102 -4.15 -21.01 -17.40
N VAL A 103 -3.37 -20.01 -17.76
CA VAL A 103 -3.83 -18.62 -17.82
C VAL A 103 -3.62 -17.95 -19.17
N SER A 104 -2.79 -18.50 -20.06
CA SER A 104 -2.63 -17.99 -21.43
C SER A 104 -3.91 -18.15 -22.25
N GLN A 105 -4.24 -17.13 -23.04
CA GLN A 105 -5.42 -17.13 -23.90
C GLN A 105 -5.03 -16.99 -25.38
N PRO A 106 -5.85 -17.51 -26.31
CA PRO A 106 -5.57 -17.44 -27.75
C PRO A 106 -5.46 -16.01 -28.31
N ASP A 107 -6.11 -15.03 -27.64
CA ASP A 107 -6.06 -13.62 -28.02
C ASP A 107 -4.76 -12.90 -27.59
N GLY A 108 -3.84 -13.62 -26.96
CA GLY A 108 -2.58 -13.09 -26.46
C GLY A 108 -2.63 -12.59 -25.01
N SER A 109 -3.78 -12.61 -24.36
CA SER A 109 -3.90 -12.20 -22.96
C SER A 109 -3.47 -13.27 -21.97
N TRP A 110 -3.38 -12.88 -20.68
CA TRP A 110 -3.33 -13.76 -19.51
C TRP A 110 -4.50 -13.46 -18.59
N LEU A 111 -5.06 -14.49 -17.97
CA LEU A 111 -6.09 -14.37 -16.97
C LEU A 111 -5.49 -14.03 -15.60
N ASN A 112 -6.19 -13.21 -14.82
CA ASN A 112 -5.81 -12.91 -13.43
C ASN A 112 -5.85 -14.14 -12.52
N GLU A 113 -6.87 -14.98 -12.73
CA GLU A 113 -7.03 -16.27 -12.07
C GLU A 113 -7.23 -17.37 -13.10
N PRO A 114 -6.86 -18.63 -12.85
CA PRO A 114 -6.99 -19.73 -13.81
C PRO A 114 -8.45 -20.18 -13.99
N GLN A 115 -9.35 -19.22 -14.20
CA GLN A 115 -10.79 -19.42 -14.36
C GLN A 115 -11.30 -18.69 -15.60
N LYS A 116 -12.16 -19.34 -16.36
CA LYS A 116 -12.79 -18.74 -17.54
C LYS A 116 -13.52 -17.43 -17.19
N GLY A 117 -13.26 -16.39 -17.95
CA GLY A 117 -13.85 -15.06 -17.75
C GLY A 117 -13.19 -14.22 -16.66
N SER A 118 -12.09 -14.69 -16.08
CA SER A 118 -11.27 -13.88 -15.19
C SER A 118 -10.71 -12.65 -15.92
N TRP A 119 -10.37 -11.62 -15.15
CA TRP A 119 -9.89 -10.35 -15.65
C TRP A 119 -8.59 -10.51 -16.47
N GLN A 120 -8.57 -9.93 -17.67
CA GLN A 120 -7.44 -10.02 -18.59
C GLN A 120 -6.50 -8.81 -18.55
N GLY A 121 -6.87 -7.76 -17.84
CA GLY A 121 -6.05 -6.54 -17.73
C GLY A 121 -4.66 -6.81 -17.11
N THR A 122 -4.53 -7.83 -16.29
CA THR A 122 -3.24 -8.28 -15.71
C THR A 122 -2.20 -8.67 -16.75
N THR A 123 -2.60 -8.84 -18.02
CA THR A 123 -1.68 -9.11 -19.15
C THR A 123 -0.54 -8.10 -19.20
N VAL A 124 -0.80 -6.83 -18.86
CA VAL A 124 0.24 -5.80 -18.91
C VAL A 124 1.35 -6.06 -17.88
N PHE A 125 1.02 -6.51 -16.68
CA PHE A 125 2.01 -6.77 -15.61
C PHE A 125 2.88 -7.98 -15.95
N SER A 126 2.26 -9.08 -16.37
CA SER A 126 3.00 -10.27 -16.82
C SER A 126 3.88 -9.98 -18.04
N ALA A 127 3.39 -9.15 -18.97
CA ALA A 127 4.17 -8.73 -20.14
C ALA A 127 5.40 -7.91 -19.74
N ILE A 128 5.27 -6.97 -18.79
CA ILE A 128 6.38 -6.19 -18.26
C ILE A 128 7.40 -7.11 -17.57
N SER A 129 6.95 -7.97 -16.66
CA SER A 129 7.82 -8.89 -15.93
C SER A 129 8.64 -9.80 -16.86
N LEU A 130 7.99 -10.39 -17.86
CA LEU A 130 8.64 -11.25 -18.83
C LEU A 130 9.55 -10.47 -19.81
N ALA A 131 9.17 -9.26 -20.20
CA ALA A 131 10.00 -8.42 -21.08
C ALA A 131 11.26 -7.90 -20.35
N GLU A 132 11.14 -7.53 -19.06
CA GLU A 132 12.29 -7.22 -18.21
C GLU A 132 13.21 -8.43 -18.04
N THR A 133 12.65 -9.60 -17.84
CA THR A 133 13.43 -10.85 -17.80
C THR A 133 14.21 -11.07 -19.08
N LEU A 134 13.56 -10.92 -20.25
CA LEU A 134 14.20 -11.10 -21.54
C LEU A 134 15.29 -10.05 -21.79
N LYS A 135 15.06 -8.80 -21.42
CA LYS A 135 16.00 -7.69 -21.59
C LYS A 135 17.25 -7.86 -20.72
N ASN A 136 17.06 -8.10 -19.42
CA ASN A 136 18.16 -8.08 -18.44
C ASN A 136 18.84 -9.45 -18.30
N HIS A 137 18.13 -10.56 -18.49
CA HIS A 137 18.60 -11.91 -18.21
C HIS A 137 18.46 -12.89 -19.36
N GLY A 138 18.09 -12.44 -20.56
CA GLY A 138 17.91 -13.27 -21.75
C GLY A 138 19.17 -14.05 -22.18
N ALA A 139 20.35 -13.67 -21.69
CA ALA A 139 21.58 -14.44 -21.90
C ALA A 139 21.60 -15.80 -21.16
N LEU A 140 20.78 -15.97 -20.11
CA LEU A 140 20.63 -17.22 -19.37
C LEU A 140 19.61 -18.18 -20.01
N MET A 141 18.87 -17.73 -21.01
CA MET A 141 17.81 -18.50 -21.64
C MET A 141 18.39 -19.38 -22.75
N ASP A 142 17.84 -20.59 -22.88
CA ASP A 142 18.03 -21.40 -24.05
C ASP A 142 17.50 -20.66 -25.28
N PRO A 143 18.19 -20.72 -26.43
CA PRO A 143 17.76 -20.02 -27.65
C PRO A 143 16.34 -20.36 -28.11
N SER A 144 15.90 -21.61 -27.94
CA SER A 144 14.54 -22.03 -28.31
C SER A 144 13.49 -21.42 -27.39
N PHE A 145 13.74 -21.40 -26.08
CA PHE A 145 12.86 -20.74 -25.11
C PHE A 145 12.83 -19.23 -25.31
N LYS A 146 13.98 -18.62 -25.60
CA LYS A 146 14.06 -17.18 -25.88
C LYS A 146 13.18 -16.77 -27.04
N GLU A 147 13.18 -17.55 -28.12
CA GLU A 147 12.32 -17.29 -29.27
C GLU A 147 10.85 -17.55 -28.99
N GLU A 148 10.50 -18.62 -28.28
CA GLU A 148 9.15 -18.89 -27.79
C GLU A 148 8.60 -17.70 -26.96
N LEU A 149 9.41 -17.20 -26.04
CA LEU A 149 9.05 -16.05 -25.20
C LEU A 149 8.84 -14.77 -26.02
N ARG A 150 9.67 -14.52 -27.05
CA ARG A 150 9.49 -13.40 -27.99
C ARG A 150 8.16 -13.46 -28.71
N VAL A 151 7.80 -14.64 -29.25
CA VAL A 151 6.51 -14.85 -29.91
C VAL A 151 5.34 -14.61 -28.95
N ARG A 152 5.44 -15.16 -27.74
CA ARG A 152 4.40 -14.98 -26.70
C ARG A 152 4.25 -13.54 -26.26
N LEU A 153 5.35 -12.82 -26.06
CA LEU A 153 5.36 -11.39 -25.72
C LEU A 153 4.81 -10.52 -26.86
N LYS A 154 5.06 -10.91 -28.12
CA LYS A 154 4.47 -10.20 -29.28
C LYS A 154 2.94 -10.31 -29.26
N ALA A 155 2.39 -11.50 -28.97
CA ALA A 155 0.95 -11.70 -28.86
C ALA A 155 0.34 -10.88 -27.69
N ALA A 156 1.00 -10.86 -26.53
CA ALA A 156 0.58 -10.04 -25.41
C ALA A 156 0.64 -8.53 -25.73
N GLY A 157 1.71 -8.09 -26.42
CA GLY A 157 1.84 -6.71 -26.88
C GLY A 157 0.73 -6.31 -27.87
N ASP A 158 0.34 -7.20 -28.79
CA ASP A 158 -0.79 -6.95 -29.69
C ASP A 158 -2.12 -6.88 -28.93
N PHE A 159 -2.35 -7.74 -27.94
CA PHE A 159 -3.52 -7.63 -27.06
C PHE A 159 -3.58 -6.28 -26.35
N ILE A 160 -2.49 -5.85 -25.69
CA ILE A 160 -2.41 -4.56 -25.00
C ILE A 160 -2.60 -3.41 -26.00
N TYR A 161 -1.92 -3.47 -27.17
CA TYR A 161 -2.03 -2.46 -28.21
C TYR A 161 -3.47 -2.27 -28.71
N ASN A 162 -4.22 -3.36 -28.91
CA ASN A 162 -5.57 -3.30 -29.46
C ASN A 162 -6.63 -2.92 -28.43
N ASN A 163 -6.44 -3.26 -27.16
CA ASN A 163 -7.50 -3.13 -26.14
C ASN A 163 -7.27 -2.00 -25.15
N PHE A 164 -6.02 -1.60 -24.84
CA PHE A 164 -5.78 -0.59 -23.82
C PHE A 164 -5.89 0.82 -24.40
N THR A 165 -6.87 1.57 -23.91
CA THR A 165 -6.99 3.02 -24.07
C THR A 165 -6.74 3.66 -22.72
N ILE A 166 -6.73 5.02 -22.64
CA ILE A 166 -6.59 5.71 -21.36
C ILE A 166 -7.74 5.42 -20.38
N GLU A 167 -8.86 4.94 -20.89
CA GLU A 167 -10.06 4.59 -20.12
C GLU A 167 -10.18 3.09 -19.83
N TYR A 168 -9.15 2.30 -20.16
CA TYR A 168 -9.17 0.86 -19.92
C TYR A 168 -8.99 0.54 -18.44
N GLY A 169 -10.07 0.20 -17.74
CA GLY A 169 -10.04 -0.14 -16.32
C GLY A 169 -9.75 1.07 -15.42
N ASN A 170 -9.08 0.88 -14.30
CA ASN A 170 -8.54 1.95 -13.47
C ASN A 170 -7.26 2.51 -14.09
N ILE A 171 -6.89 3.74 -13.71
CA ILE A 171 -5.79 4.49 -14.35
C ILE A 171 -4.43 3.76 -14.30
N ASN A 172 -4.19 2.90 -13.31
CA ASN A 172 -2.96 2.10 -13.21
C ASN A 172 -2.75 1.21 -14.44
N TYR A 173 -3.81 0.68 -15.06
CA TYR A 173 -3.69 -0.18 -16.25
C TYR A 173 -3.16 0.54 -17.49
N PRO A 174 -3.75 1.67 -17.96
CA PRO A 174 -3.19 2.41 -19.10
C PRO A 174 -1.81 3.00 -18.78
N ILE A 175 -1.54 3.39 -17.54
CA ILE A 175 -0.22 3.82 -17.11
C ILE A 175 0.79 2.68 -17.27
N SER A 176 0.50 1.50 -16.75
CA SER A 176 1.38 0.34 -16.92
C SER A 176 1.52 -0.07 -18.41
N ALA A 177 0.45 0.09 -19.21
CA ALA A 177 0.51 -0.14 -20.64
C ALA A 177 1.44 0.83 -21.36
N SER A 178 1.62 2.07 -20.86
CA SER A 178 2.56 3.02 -21.45
C SER A 178 4.01 2.50 -21.38
N TYR A 179 4.43 2.03 -20.22
CA TYR A 179 5.75 1.42 -20.05
C TYR A 179 5.85 0.05 -20.75
N GLY A 180 4.85 -0.83 -20.52
CA GLY A 180 4.85 -2.16 -21.11
C GLY A 180 4.96 -2.16 -22.62
N LEU A 181 4.22 -1.29 -23.32
CA LEU A 181 4.30 -1.15 -24.77
C LEU A 181 5.63 -0.54 -25.22
N LEU A 182 6.17 0.46 -24.52
CA LEU A 182 7.49 1.00 -24.85
C LEU A 182 8.56 -0.07 -24.72
N LEU A 183 8.58 -0.81 -23.61
CA LEU A 183 9.53 -1.89 -23.35
C LEU A 183 9.42 -3.02 -24.38
N LEU A 184 8.21 -3.49 -24.67
CA LEU A 184 7.97 -4.49 -25.72
C LEU A 184 8.41 -4.00 -27.10
N GLY A 185 8.17 -2.71 -27.39
CA GLY A 185 8.61 -2.08 -28.64
C GLY A 185 10.13 -2.05 -28.78
N GLU A 186 10.87 -1.89 -27.68
CA GLU A 186 12.34 -1.95 -27.65
C GLU A 186 12.84 -3.40 -27.79
N VAL A 187 12.33 -4.31 -26.97
CA VAL A 187 12.82 -5.69 -26.88
C VAL A 187 12.50 -6.51 -28.13
N LEU A 188 11.36 -6.24 -28.78
CA LEU A 188 10.87 -6.99 -29.94
C LEU A 188 11.08 -6.27 -31.28
N ASP A 189 11.55 -5.02 -31.25
CA ASP A 189 11.66 -4.14 -32.42
C ASP A 189 10.32 -3.90 -33.13
N VAL A 190 9.28 -3.47 -32.35
CA VAL A 190 7.94 -3.20 -32.87
C VAL A 190 7.60 -1.71 -32.72
N PRO A 191 7.83 -0.87 -33.73
CA PRO A 191 7.67 0.59 -33.63
C PRO A 191 6.28 1.06 -33.21
N LYS A 192 5.20 0.39 -33.66
CA LYS A 192 3.81 0.78 -33.29
C LYS A 192 3.57 0.73 -31.79
N PHE A 193 4.23 -0.18 -31.04
CA PHE A 193 4.11 -0.28 -29.60
C PHE A 193 4.72 0.95 -28.90
N LYS A 194 5.91 1.38 -29.36
CA LYS A 194 6.58 2.59 -28.83
C LYS A 194 5.70 3.84 -29.01
N VAL A 195 5.08 4.00 -30.18
CA VAL A 195 4.20 5.14 -30.47
C VAL A 195 2.99 5.16 -29.53
N LYS A 196 2.31 4.01 -29.36
CA LYS A 196 1.15 3.93 -28.45
C LYS A 196 1.55 4.06 -26.97
N GLY A 197 2.66 3.46 -26.57
CA GLY A 197 3.19 3.61 -25.21
C GLY A 197 3.43 5.09 -24.85
N ARG A 198 4.06 5.84 -25.76
CA ARG A 198 4.26 7.29 -25.60
C ARG A 198 2.93 8.06 -25.50
N ALA A 199 1.96 7.77 -26.37
CA ALA A 199 0.67 8.43 -26.33
C ALA A 199 -0.04 8.19 -24.98
N LEU A 200 -0.06 6.95 -24.47
CA LEU A 200 -0.66 6.63 -23.17
C LEU A 200 0.04 7.33 -22.00
N ALA A 201 1.39 7.44 -22.02
CA ALA A 201 2.12 8.14 -20.98
C ALA A 201 1.75 9.63 -20.92
N HIS A 202 1.69 10.31 -22.07
CA HIS A 202 1.29 11.72 -22.13
C HIS A 202 -0.19 11.91 -21.82
N ASP A 203 -1.06 11.01 -22.25
CA ASP A 203 -2.47 11.03 -21.85
C ASP A 203 -2.65 10.88 -20.33
N ALA A 204 -1.82 10.05 -19.69
CA ALA A 204 -1.84 9.85 -18.24
C ALA A 204 -1.47 11.12 -17.44
N LEU A 205 -0.67 12.04 -18.00
CA LEU A 205 -0.34 13.29 -17.31
C LEU A 205 -1.57 14.16 -16.98
N ARG A 206 -2.64 14.03 -17.76
CA ARG A 206 -3.91 14.72 -17.49
C ARG A 206 -4.63 14.21 -16.23
N PHE A 207 -4.24 13.04 -15.74
CA PHE A 207 -4.76 12.46 -14.51
C PHE A 207 -3.93 12.84 -13.27
N ILE A 208 -2.88 13.61 -13.42
CA ILE A 208 -2.18 14.22 -12.29
C ILE A 208 -2.91 15.53 -11.96
N SER A 209 -3.50 15.59 -10.76
CA SER A 209 -4.26 16.76 -10.32
C SER A 209 -3.38 18.01 -10.29
N THR A 210 -3.99 19.16 -10.65
CA THR A 210 -3.24 20.40 -10.83
C THR A 210 -2.87 21.09 -9.52
N LYS A 211 -3.71 20.95 -8.47
CA LYS A 211 -3.49 21.59 -7.17
C LYS A 211 -2.49 20.80 -6.33
N ASP A 212 -2.86 19.58 -5.98
CA ASP A 212 -2.09 18.79 -5.03
C ASP A 212 -1.12 17.80 -5.71
N GLY A 213 -1.36 17.41 -6.97
CA GLY A 213 -0.47 16.54 -7.74
C GLY A 213 -0.70 15.04 -7.54
N PHE A 214 -1.88 14.62 -7.06
CA PHE A 214 -2.26 13.21 -6.99
C PHE A 214 -2.54 12.63 -8.36
N ILE A 215 -2.20 11.36 -8.58
CA ILE A 215 -2.77 10.61 -9.69
C ILE A 215 -4.22 10.27 -9.34
N THR A 216 -5.13 10.58 -10.26
CA THR A 216 -6.58 10.38 -10.15
C THR A 216 -7.05 9.32 -11.14
N GLY A 217 -8.28 8.83 -11.00
CA GLY A 217 -8.85 7.84 -11.94
C GLY A 217 -8.86 6.40 -11.41
N GLU A 218 -8.63 6.23 -10.11
CA GLU A 218 -8.83 4.95 -9.42
C GLU A 218 -10.29 4.75 -9.06
N GLY A 219 -11.10 4.50 -10.04
CA GLY A 219 -12.55 4.33 -9.92
C GLY A 219 -13.28 4.96 -11.09
N ASP A 220 -14.60 4.94 -11.05
CA ASP A 220 -15.49 5.45 -12.08
C ASP A 220 -16.40 6.52 -11.47
N PRO A 221 -16.66 7.63 -12.18
CA PRO A 221 -16.12 8.01 -13.48
C PRO A 221 -14.76 8.73 -13.37
N TYR A 222 -13.94 8.59 -14.42
CA TYR A 222 -12.68 9.31 -14.54
C TYR A 222 -12.91 10.84 -14.63
N HIS A 223 -11.99 11.61 -14.02
CA HIS A 223 -11.99 13.07 -14.04
C HIS A 223 -13.25 13.78 -13.50
N GLN A 224 -14.23 13.05 -13.01
CA GLN A 224 -15.40 13.68 -12.41
C GLN A 224 -15.15 13.88 -10.91
N PRO A 225 -15.10 15.13 -10.44
CA PRO A 225 -15.02 15.38 -9.00
C PRO A 225 -16.33 15.03 -8.30
N SER A 226 -16.24 14.74 -7.01
CA SER A 226 -17.38 14.60 -6.12
C SER A 226 -18.08 15.94 -5.85
N LYS A 227 -19.11 15.94 -4.99
CA LYS A 227 -19.79 17.15 -4.52
C LYS A 227 -18.84 18.15 -3.84
N LYS A 228 -17.85 17.67 -3.07
CA LYS A 228 -16.83 18.50 -2.43
C LYS A 228 -15.62 18.80 -3.31
N GLY A 229 -15.63 18.33 -4.55
CA GLY A 229 -14.52 18.51 -5.50
C GLY A 229 -13.42 17.47 -5.38
N CYS A 230 -13.63 16.37 -4.65
CA CYS A 230 -12.65 15.31 -4.53
C CYS A 230 -12.55 14.47 -5.80
N PHE A 231 -11.32 14.09 -6.16
CA PHE A 231 -11.06 13.12 -7.21
C PHE A 231 -10.93 11.70 -6.63
N SER A 232 -11.08 10.69 -7.50
CA SER A 232 -10.84 9.31 -7.07
C SER A 232 -9.34 9.01 -7.02
N VAL A 233 -8.82 8.80 -5.82
CA VAL A 233 -7.41 8.55 -5.54
C VAL A 233 -7.25 7.27 -4.73
N ASP A 234 -6.35 6.40 -5.16
CA ASP A 234 -5.81 5.30 -4.35
C ASP A 234 -4.31 5.53 -4.13
N LEU A 235 -3.95 5.98 -2.95
CA LEU A 235 -2.57 6.29 -2.61
C LEU A 235 -1.65 5.08 -2.79
N GLY A 236 -2.10 3.88 -2.35
CA GLY A 236 -1.31 2.65 -2.43
C GLY A 236 -0.96 2.30 -3.87
N TYR A 237 -1.95 2.27 -4.77
CA TYR A 237 -1.71 2.00 -6.18
C TYR A 237 -0.90 3.09 -6.87
N ASN A 238 -1.09 4.35 -6.46
CA ASN A 238 -0.30 5.44 -7.04
C ASN A 238 1.20 5.27 -6.76
N VAL A 239 1.57 5.00 -5.50
CA VAL A 239 2.99 4.90 -5.11
C VAL A 239 3.65 3.58 -5.48
N GLU A 240 2.87 2.51 -5.63
CA GLU A 240 3.40 1.16 -5.83
C GLU A 240 3.23 0.61 -7.25
N GLU A 241 2.41 1.25 -8.08
CA GLU A 241 2.17 0.79 -9.45
C GLU A 241 2.22 1.95 -10.47
N SER A 242 1.38 2.99 -10.33
CA SER A 242 1.26 4.03 -11.35
C SER A 242 2.51 4.92 -11.47
N LEU A 243 3.02 5.44 -10.36
CA LEU A 243 4.24 6.26 -10.36
C LEU A 243 5.50 5.45 -10.69
N PRO A 244 5.67 4.20 -10.22
CA PRO A 244 6.73 3.31 -10.70
C PRO A 244 6.74 3.10 -12.21
N GLU A 245 5.61 2.79 -12.81
CA GLU A 245 5.54 2.50 -14.23
C GLU A 245 5.76 3.77 -15.10
N LEU A 246 5.24 4.94 -14.68
CA LEU A 246 5.59 6.22 -15.35
C LEU A 246 7.06 6.58 -15.17
N THR A 247 7.67 6.23 -14.03
CA THR A 247 9.12 6.40 -13.83
C THR A 247 9.91 5.56 -14.81
N MET A 248 9.58 4.27 -14.93
CA MET A 248 10.25 3.36 -15.85
C MET A 248 10.06 3.79 -17.30
N TYR A 249 8.85 4.22 -17.67
CA TYR A 249 8.60 4.81 -18.99
C TYR A 249 9.50 6.03 -19.23
N GLY A 250 9.48 7.01 -18.33
CA GLY A 250 10.24 8.26 -18.49
C GLY A 250 11.75 8.03 -18.58
N LEU A 251 12.29 7.11 -17.80
CA LEU A 251 13.71 6.73 -17.84
C LEU A 251 14.07 6.02 -19.15
N LEU A 252 13.24 5.08 -19.59
CA LEU A 252 13.50 4.33 -20.83
C LEU A 252 13.37 5.21 -22.07
N ALA A 253 12.36 6.11 -22.10
CA ALA A 253 12.12 7.03 -23.21
C ALA A 253 13.04 8.27 -23.21
N GLY A 254 13.70 8.57 -22.09
CA GLY A 254 14.36 9.86 -21.89
C GLY A 254 13.36 11.03 -21.87
N ASP A 255 12.12 10.78 -21.38
CA ASP A 255 11.01 11.75 -21.42
C ASP A 255 11.01 12.63 -20.17
N GLU A 256 11.65 13.77 -20.29
CA GLU A 256 11.84 14.68 -19.16
C GLU A 256 10.51 15.33 -18.68
N GLU A 257 9.53 15.54 -19.55
CA GLU A 257 8.22 16.06 -19.19
C GLU A 257 7.50 15.10 -18.24
N VAL A 258 7.48 13.82 -18.58
CA VAL A 258 6.90 12.77 -17.74
C VAL A 258 7.68 12.67 -16.41
N LEU A 259 9.01 12.66 -16.45
CA LEU A 259 9.83 12.56 -15.23
C LEU A 259 9.66 13.75 -14.28
N GLN A 260 9.45 14.97 -14.80
CA GLN A 260 9.16 16.15 -13.97
C GLN A 260 7.77 16.05 -13.32
N ALA A 261 6.76 15.63 -14.09
CA ALA A 261 5.41 15.43 -13.57
C ALA A 261 5.37 14.35 -12.48
N VAL A 262 6.02 13.21 -12.70
CA VAL A 262 6.18 12.12 -11.73
C VAL A 262 6.92 12.60 -10.48
N THR A 263 8.03 13.34 -10.63
CA THR A 263 8.80 13.86 -9.49
C THR A 263 7.94 14.76 -8.60
N ARG A 264 7.12 15.63 -9.21
CA ARG A 264 6.17 16.48 -8.46
C ARG A 264 5.13 15.62 -7.72
N SER A 265 4.55 14.65 -8.40
CA SER A 265 3.56 13.75 -7.81
C SER A 265 4.14 12.92 -6.66
N LEU A 266 5.36 12.37 -6.82
CA LEU A 266 6.05 11.63 -5.74
C LEU A 266 6.26 12.49 -4.49
N ARG A 267 6.56 13.79 -4.62
CA ARG A 267 6.66 14.70 -3.46
C ARG A 267 5.36 14.84 -2.71
N THR A 268 4.24 14.94 -3.42
CA THR A 268 2.90 14.98 -2.79
C THR A 268 2.60 13.68 -2.06
N HIS A 269 2.79 12.55 -2.72
CA HIS A 269 2.51 11.24 -2.12
C HIS A 269 3.40 10.96 -0.90
N MET A 270 4.66 11.40 -0.92
CA MET A 270 5.60 11.27 0.20
C MET A 270 5.10 11.94 1.50
N GLU A 271 4.22 12.96 1.41
CA GLU A 271 3.61 13.58 2.59
C GLU A 271 2.77 12.59 3.42
N PHE A 272 2.29 11.52 2.79
CA PHE A 272 1.48 10.47 3.42
C PHE A 272 2.32 9.30 3.95
N MET A 273 3.63 9.31 3.82
CA MET A 273 4.47 8.31 4.45
C MET A 273 4.66 8.60 5.93
N LEU A 274 4.37 7.60 6.76
CA LEU A 274 4.65 7.63 8.20
C LEU A 274 6.16 7.46 8.46
N PRO A 275 6.68 7.96 9.58
CA PRO A 275 8.13 7.90 9.84
C PRO A 275 8.72 6.49 9.92
N ASP A 276 7.91 5.48 10.21
CA ASP A 276 8.31 4.06 10.23
C ASP A 276 8.27 3.38 8.85
N GLY A 277 7.90 4.09 7.81
CA GLY A 277 7.82 3.58 6.45
C GLY A 277 6.43 3.08 6.02
N GLY A 278 5.42 3.20 6.90
CA GLY A 278 4.03 2.89 6.58
C GLY A 278 3.40 3.92 5.64
N TRP A 279 2.45 3.48 4.81
CA TRP A 279 1.68 4.36 3.94
C TRP A 279 0.30 4.64 4.52
N ASP A 280 -0.04 5.91 4.68
CA ASP A 280 -1.34 6.36 5.20
C ASP A 280 -2.38 6.49 4.08
N ASN A 281 -2.91 5.36 3.63
CA ASN A 281 -4.04 5.27 2.69
C ASN A 281 -5.36 5.02 3.43
N SER A 282 -5.51 5.63 4.61
CA SER A 282 -6.68 5.45 5.48
C SER A 282 -7.97 6.10 4.96
N TRP A 283 -7.88 6.86 3.87
CA TRP A 283 -8.95 7.69 3.28
C TRP A 283 -9.25 7.40 1.81
N GLY A 284 -8.44 6.58 1.13
CA GLY A 284 -8.47 6.42 -0.33
C GLY A 284 -9.68 5.67 -0.87
N THR A 285 -9.97 5.87 -2.16
CA THR A 285 -11.12 5.29 -2.87
C THR A 285 -11.15 3.76 -2.83
N ARG A 286 -9.99 3.11 -2.94
CA ARG A 286 -9.82 1.64 -2.95
C ARG A 286 -9.10 1.13 -1.72
N ASN A 287 -9.35 1.74 -0.56
CA ASN A 287 -8.66 1.37 0.67
C ASN A 287 -8.82 -0.10 1.06
N TYR A 288 -9.81 -0.83 0.55
CA TYR A 288 -9.97 -2.26 0.78
C TYR A 288 -8.77 -3.12 0.34
N LYS A 289 -7.85 -2.55 -0.47
CA LYS A 289 -6.56 -3.16 -0.82
C LYS A 289 -5.41 -2.67 0.05
N TRP A 290 -5.63 -1.63 0.85
CA TRP A 290 -4.62 -1.07 1.71
C TRP A 290 -4.16 -2.06 2.79
N THR A 291 -2.87 -2.11 2.98
CA THR A 291 -2.23 -2.63 4.19
C THR A 291 -1.23 -1.61 4.69
N TYR A 292 -0.84 -1.68 5.95
CA TYR A 292 -0.01 -0.64 6.58
C TYR A 292 1.30 -0.36 5.84
N TRP A 293 1.92 -1.37 5.24
CA TRP A 293 3.15 -1.20 4.46
C TRP A 293 2.92 -0.74 3.01
N GLY A 294 1.69 -0.77 2.49
CA GLY A 294 1.37 -0.35 1.11
C GLY A 294 0.05 -0.90 0.61
N SER A 295 0.08 -1.66 -0.48
CA SER A 295 -1.09 -2.33 -1.06
C SER A 295 -0.83 -3.82 -1.27
N ARG A 296 -1.84 -4.65 -1.05
CA ARG A 296 -1.69 -6.11 -1.12
C ARG A 296 -1.44 -6.66 -2.52
N THR A 297 -1.77 -5.93 -3.57
CA THR A 297 -1.79 -6.44 -4.93
C THR A 297 -1.02 -5.59 -5.94
N SER A 298 -0.27 -4.60 -5.49
CA SER A 298 0.65 -3.77 -6.29
C SER A 298 2.11 -4.16 -6.07
N ASP A 299 3.01 -3.57 -6.83
CA ASP A 299 4.39 -4.04 -6.92
C ASP A 299 5.32 -3.47 -5.84
N GLY A 300 5.21 -2.18 -5.53
CA GLY A 300 6.00 -1.55 -4.48
C GLY A 300 6.60 -0.20 -4.86
N CYS A 301 6.74 0.66 -3.86
CA CYS A 301 7.16 2.05 -4.05
C CYS A 301 8.66 2.21 -4.36
N GLN A 302 9.46 1.17 -4.17
CA GLN A 302 10.91 1.22 -4.29
C GLN A 302 11.35 1.66 -5.67
N THR A 303 10.70 1.17 -6.73
CA THR A 303 11.06 1.49 -8.12
C THR A 303 11.11 2.99 -8.37
N ALA A 304 10.02 3.72 -8.11
CA ALA A 304 9.98 5.16 -8.38
C ALA A 304 10.93 5.94 -7.47
N TYR A 305 10.84 5.70 -6.17
CA TYR A 305 11.60 6.48 -5.19
C TYR A 305 13.11 6.22 -5.24
N ALA A 306 13.55 4.98 -5.45
CA ALA A 306 14.98 4.69 -5.56
C ALA A 306 15.58 5.21 -6.87
N LEU A 307 14.91 4.99 -8.01
CA LEU A 307 15.45 5.38 -9.31
C LEU A 307 15.47 6.90 -9.50
N LEU A 308 14.55 7.64 -8.86
CA LEU A 308 14.52 9.11 -8.89
C LEU A 308 15.17 9.78 -7.68
N ALA A 309 15.93 9.04 -6.84
CA ALA A 309 16.61 9.58 -5.67
C ALA A 309 17.64 10.70 -5.99
N ALA A 310 18.05 10.82 -7.26
CA ALA A 310 18.86 11.93 -7.73
C ALA A 310 18.11 13.27 -7.80
N ARG A 311 16.77 13.21 -7.96
CA ARG A 311 15.92 14.38 -8.13
C ARG A 311 15.43 14.95 -6.79
N ASP A 312 15.38 14.12 -5.76
CA ASP A 312 15.04 14.53 -4.40
C ASP A 312 15.71 13.60 -3.39
N PRO A 313 16.55 14.11 -2.47
CA PRO A 313 17.25 13.28 -1.48
C PRO A 313 16.31 12.49 -0.56
N ALA A 314 15.11 12.99 -0.30
CA ALA A 314 14.14 12.30 0.56
C ALA A 314 13.60 11.01 -0.09
N PHE A 315 13.64 10.89 -1.41
CA PHE A 315 13.16 9.70 -2.11
C PHE A 315 13.94 8.43 -1.76
N TYR A 316 15.26 8.53 -1.64
CA TYR A 316 16.04 7.39 -1.13
C TYR A 316 15.56 6.92 0.23
N LYS A 317 15.26 7.87 1.13
CA LYS A 317 14.78 7.56 2.47
C LYS A 317 13.39 6.93 2.46
N VAL A 318 12.49 7.38 1.58
CA VAL A 318 11.17 6.73 1.37
C VAL A 318 11.35 5.27 1.02
N ALA A 319 12.14 4.97 -0.02
CA ALA A 319 12.40 3.60 -0.44
C ALA A 319 13.02 2.75 0.68
N LEU A 320 14.01 3.29 1.39
CA LEU A 320 14.69 2.58 2.47
C LEU A 320 13.77 2.28 3.66
N GLN A 321 13.01 3.27 4.15
CA GLN A 321 12.14 3.07 5.30
C GLN A 321 11.02 2.06 5.00
N ASN A 322 10.42 2.16 3.81
CA ASN A 322 9.41 1.16 3.43
C ASN A 322 10.03 -0.24 3.28
N THR A 323 11.23 -0.37 2.69
CA THR A 323 11.92 -1.67 2.59
C THR A 323 12.24 -2.27 3.97
N ARG A 324 12.61 -1.45 4.96
CA ARG A 324 12.77 -1.88 6.36
C ARG A 324 11.45 -2.38 6.97
N LEU A 325 10.34 -1.70 6.69
CA LEU A 325 9.03 -2.13 7.14
C LEU A 325 8.59 -3.44 6.48
N LEU A 326 8.87 -3.62 5.18
CA LEU A 326 8.66 -4.90 4.48
C LEU A 326 9.50 -6.03 5.12
N GLN A 327 10.74 -5.74 5.52
CA GLN A 327 11.58 -6.71 6.25
C GLN A 327 10.94 -7.11 7.58
N GLN A 328 10.44 -6.16 8.36
CA GLN A 328 9.73 -6.43 9.62
C GLN A 328 8.47 -7.27 9.42
N GLY A 329 7.75 -7.03 8.30
CA GLY A 329 6.57 -7.78 7.88
C GLY A 329 6.87 -9.15 7.25
N THR A 330 8.15 -9.52 7.07
CA THR A 330 8.53 -10.80 6.46
C THR A 330 8.66 -11.90 7.50
N LYS A 331 7.97 -13.01 7.28
CA LYS A 331 8.02 -14.22 8.10
C LYS A 331 8.11 -15.46 7.20
N GLU A 332 9.01 -16.39 7.54
CA GLU A 332 9.22 -17.65 6.80
C GLU A 332 9.43 -17.44 5.29
N GLY A 333 10.10 -16.33 4.93
CA GLY A 333 10.35 -15.97 3.54
C GLY A 333 9.15 -15.40 2.79
N LEU A 334 8.06 -15.01 3.47
CA LEU A 334 6.88 -14.41 2.86
C LEU A 334 6.51 -13.09 3.53
N LEU A 335 6.04 -12.13 2.75
CA LEU A 335 5.51 -10.85 3.23
C LEU A 335 4.08 -11.05 3.72
N THR A 336 3.82 -10.72 5.00
CA THR A 336 2.50 -10.87 5.63
C THR A 336 1.52 -9.77 5.20
N GLY A 337 0.23 -10.01 5.34
CA GLY A 337 -0.86 -9.09 4.94
C GLY A 337 -1.06 -7.86 5.82
N GLY A 338 -0.14 -7.58 6.74
CA GLY A 338 -0.18 -6.45 7.65
C GLY A 338 0.56 -6.74 8.96
N PRO A 339 0.83 -5.73 9.79
CA PRO A 339 1.64 -5.88 11.00
C PRO A 339 1.12 -6.91 12.00
N HIS A 340 -0.21 -7.05 12.11
CA HIS A 340 -0.85 -7.96 13.07
C HIS A 340 -1.50 -9.19 12.44
N ALA A 341 -1.28 -9.42 11.12
CA ALA A 341 -1.89 -10.55 10.43
C ALA A 341 -1.54 -11.90 11.09
N LEU A 342 -0.27 -12.12 11.44
CA LEU A 342 0.16 -13.37 12.07
C LEU A 342 -0.29 -13.50 13.52
N SER A 343 -0.25 -12.43 14.33
CA SER A 343 -0.72 -12.48 15.71
C SER A 343 -2.21 -12.81 15.80
N HIS A 344 -2.97 -12.46 14.76
CA HIS A 344 -4.37 -12.84 14.62
C HIS A 344 -4.59 -14.19 13.90
N GLY A 345 -3.52 -14.90 13.54
CA GLY A 345 -3.58 -16.22 12.91
C GLY A 345 -3.98 -16.21 11.44
N ILE A 346 -3.79 -15.10 10.72
CA ILE A 346 -4.13 -14.98 9.30
C ILE A 346 -3.03 -15.63 8.43
N PRO A 347 -3.38 -16.59 7.56
CA PRO A 347 -2.43 -17.19 6.63
C PRO A 347 -1.83 -16.16 5.67
N THR A 348 -0.54 -16.31 5.36
CA THR A 348 0.15 -15.42 4.42
C THR A 348 -0.20 -15.76 2.98
N CYS A 349 -0.54 -14.77 2.19
CA CYS A 349 -0.73 -14.94 0.74
C CYS A 349 0.57 -14.65 -0.02
N VAL A 350 0.86 -15.49 -1.01
CA VAL A 350 2.05 -15.36 -1.87
C VAL A 350 2.01 -14.12 -2.77
N HIS A 351 0.82 -13.57 -3.01
CA HIS A 351 0.66 -12.40 -3.88
C HIS A 351 1.48 -11.20 -3.39
N HIS A 352 1.43 -10.92 -2.09
CA HIS A 352 2.25 -9.85 -1.50
C HIS A 352 3.72 -9.99 -1.84
N THR A 353 4.22 -11.24 -1.73
CA THR A 353 5.64 -11.54 -1.86
C THR A 353 6.11 -11.46 -3.31
N PHE A 354 5.39 -12.10 -4.26
CA PHE A 354 5.88 -12.08 -5.65
C PHE A 354 5.75 -10.70 -6.30
N SER A 355 4.71 -9.93 -5.98
CA SER A 355 4.55 -8.56 -6.49
C SER A 355 5.69 -7.65 -6.01
N HIS A 356 5.94 -7.60 -4.70
CA HIS A 356 7.01 -6.77 -4.15
C HIS A 356 8.41 -7.26 -4.52
N SER A 357 8.58 -8.56 -4.78
CA SER A 357 9.84 -9.10 -5.33
C SER A 357 10.19 -8.47 -6.68
N LYS A 358 9.18 -8.18 -7.53
CA LYS A 358 9.38 -7.50 -8.81
C LYS A 358 9.97 -6.09 -8.61
N ALA A 359 9.42 -5.29 -7.68
CA ALA A 359 9.93 -3.94 -7.41
C ALA A 359 11.38 -3.95 -6.90
N LEU A 360 11.72 -4.88 -5.99
CA LEU A 360 13.10 -5.03 -5.51
C LEU A 360 14.03 -5.46 -6.65
N THR A 361 13.60 -6.36 -7.52
CA THR A 361 14.38 -6.79 -8.68
C THR A 361 14.63 -5.61 -9.63
N THR A 362 13.59 -4.80 -9.89
CA THR A 362 13.70 -3.64 -10.78
C THR A 362 14.78 -2.65 -10.28
N ILE A 363 14.81 -2.33 -9.00
CA ILE A 363 15.85 -1.41 -8.50
C ILE A 363 17.24 -2.04 -8.50
N LEU A 364 17.34 -3.36 -8.32
CA LEU A 364 18.63 -4.08 -8.37
C LEU A 364 19.20 -4.15 -9.80
N ASP A 365 18.35 -4.22 -10.82
CA ASP A 365 18.78 -4.28 -12.22
C ASP A 365 18.96 -2.89 -12.86
N HIS A 366 18.20 -1.87 -12.44
CA HIS A 366 18.17 -0.55 -13.08
C HIS A 366 18.77 0.57 -12.23
N GLY A 367 18.96 0.36 -10.92
CA GLY A 367 19.40 1.39 -10.00
C GLY A 367 20.93 1.48 -9.85
N ASP A 368 21.38 2.60 -9.27
CA ASP A 368 22.78 2.80 -8.91
C ASP A 368 23.03 2.42 -7.44
N SER A 369 23.43 1.17 -7.24
CA SER A 369 23.66 0.60 -5.90
C SER A 369 24.80 1.24 -5.12
N LEU A 370 25.70 1.96 -5.80
CA LEU A 370 26.88 2.59 -5.19
C LEU A 370 26.69 4.08 -4.90
N ARG A 371 25.60 4.66 -5.39
CA ARG A 371 25.32 6.08 -5.19
C ARG A 371 25.07 6.38 -3.71
N LYS A 372 25.95 7.15 -3.08
CA LYS A 372 25.80 7.55 -1.68
C LYS A 372 24.56 8.42 -1.51
N PRO A 373 23.66 8.06 -0.56
CA PRO A 373 22.48 8.86 -0.28
C PRO A 373 22.88 10.18 0.39
N VAL A 374 22.14 11.25 0.06
CA VAL A 374 22.22 12.52 0.77
C VAL A 374 21.26 12.46 1.97
N PRO A 375 21.69 12.84 3.19
CA PRO A 375 20.81 12.85 4.35
C PRO A 375 19.59 13.75 4.11
N ALA A 376 18.41 13.23 4.38
CA ALA A 376 17.15 13.94 4.24
C ALA A 376 16.16 13.51 5.33
N SER A 377 15.14 14.34 5.57
CA SER A 377 14.02 14.02 6.48
C SER A 377 12.76 13.84 5.68
N LEU A 378 11.92 12.88 6.11
CA LEU A 378 10.56 12.74 5.58
C LEU A 378 9.67 13.88 6.13
N PRO A 379 8.63 14.28 5.39
CA PRO A 379 7.71 15.33 5.86
C PRO A 379 7.12 15.06 7.25
N ARG A 380 6.65 13.84 7.50
CA ARG A 380 6.02 13.48 8.78
C ARG A 380 7.01 13.17 9.92
N GLU A 381 8.30 13.23 9.71
CA GLU A 381 9.27 13.17 10.81
C GLU A 381 9.34 14.48 11.61
N LYS A 382 8.86 15.58 11.03
CA LYS A 382 8.89 16.91 11.65
C LYS A 382 7.50 17.29 12.16
N SER A 383 7.46 18.15 13.21
CA SER A 383 6.24 18.83 13.61
C SER A 383 6.02 20.04 12.69
N TYR A 384 4.89 20.09 11.97
CA TYR A 384 4.62 21.10 10.94
C TYR A 384 3.26 21.81 11.09
N GLY A 385 2.46 21.46 12.10
CA GLY A 385 1.11 22.00 12.26
C GLY A 385 0.09 21.29 11.38
N ALA A 386 -0.71 22.02 10.62
CA ALA A 386 -1.75 21.51 9.75
C ALA A 386 -1.40 21.71 8.26
N ARG A 387 -1.67 20.68 7.44
CA ARG A 387 -1.57 20.74 5.97
C ARG A 387 -2.86 20.21 5.36
N PHE A 388 -3.44 20.97 4.44
CA PHE A 388 -4.67 20.62 3.76
C PHE A 388 -4.42 20.22 2.32
N PHE A 389 -5.00 19.09 1.92
CA PHE A 389 -4.99 18.60 0.54
C PHE A 389 -6.41 18.70 -0.03
N SER A 390 -6.62 19.70 -0.87
CA SER A 390 -7.95 20.09 -1.34
C SER A 390 -8.56 19.09 -2.32
N ASP A 391 -7.73 18.39 -3.11
CA ASP A 391 -8.20 17.42 -4.09
C ASP A 391 -8.78 16.15 -3.45
N ILE A 392 -8.53 15.96 -2.16
CA ILE A 392 -8.98 14.82 -1.36
C ILE A 392 -9.64 15.23 -0.03
N GLN A 393 -9.87 16.51 0.21
CA GLN A 393 -10.49 17.05 1.44
C GLN A 393 -9.91 16.43 2.74
N THR A 394 -8.59 16.28 2.79
CA THR A 394 -7.89 15.60 3.88
C THR A 394 -6.82 16.50 4.50
N TRP A 395 -6.77 16.49 5.83
CA TRP A 395 -5.80 17.20 6.64
C TRP A 395 -4.74 16.25 7.19
N LEU A 396 -3.47 16.57 7.00
CA LEU A 396 -2.36 16.00 7.75
C LEU A 396 -1.97 16.93 8.89
N LEU A 397 -1.92 16.38 10.10
CA LEU A 397 -1.75 17.12 11.34
C LEU A 397 -0.51 16.66 12.08
N SER A 398 0.25 17.59 12.65
CA SER A 398 1.48 17.29 13.35
C SER A 398 1.69 18.27 14.51
N LYS A 399 1.71 17.76 15.75
CA LYS A 399 2.01 18.54 16.95
C LYS A 399 2.84 17.72 17.93
N GLY A 400 4.01 18.22 18.30
CA GLY A 400 4.97 17.42 19.07
C GLY A 400 5.29 16.10 18.34
N ASP A 401 5.13 15.00 19.05
CA ASP A 401 5.35 13.65 18.54
C ASP A 401 4.10 13.03 17.87
N TYR A 402 2.93 13.65 17.97
CA TYR A 402 1.71 13.14 17.35
C TYR A 402 1.64 13.45 15.85
N ARG A 403 1.27 12.46 15.07
CA ARG A 403 0.97 12.55 13.63
C ARG A 403 -0.43 12.04 13.42
N ALA A 404 -1.28 12.85 12.79
CA ALA A 404 -2.66 12.48 12.59
C ALA A 404 -3.14 12.79 11.17
N THR A 405 -4.24 12.15 10.77
CA THR A 405 -4.94 12.38 9.51
C THR A 405 -6.42 12.49 9.81
N VAL A 406 -7.04 13.57 9.35
CA VAL A 406 -8.49 13.79 9.44
C VAL A 406 -9.04 14.01 8.05
N THR A 407 -10.09 13.29 7.70
CA THR A 407 -10.62 13.30 6.33
C THR A 407 -12.10 13.64 6.25
N GLY A 408 -12.44 14.42 5.24
CA GLY A 408 -13.79 14.64 4.74
C GLY A 408 -13.97 14.14 3.30
N TYR A 409 -13.10 13.21 2.88
CA TYR A 409 -13.06 12.66 1.53
C TYR A 409 -14.39 11.98 1.18
N ASP A 410 -15.06 12.47 0.14
CA ASP A 410 -16.42 12.08 -0.24
C ASP A 410 -16.50 11.30 -1.57
N ARG A 411 -15.32 10.87 -2.11
CA ARG A 411 -15.29 10.10 -3.36
C ARG A 411 -15.27 8.60 -3.10
N GLU A 412 -16.41 7.94 -3.31
CA GLU A 412 -16.53 6.50 -3.14
C GLU A 412 -16.07 5.72 -4.39
N TYR A 413 -15.67 4.46 -4.19
CA TYR A 413 -15.42 3.53 -5.29
C TYR A 413 -16.75 3.05 -5.88
N LYS A 414 -16.87 3.03 -7.21
CA LYS A 414 -18.11 2.79 -7.96
C LYS A 414 -18.97 1.61 -7.52
N LYS A 415 -18.35 0.54 -7.04
CA LYS A 415 -19.00 -0.71 -6.64
C LYS A 415 -18.98 -0.94 -5.14
N PHE A 416 -18.42 -0.01 -4.38
CA PHE A 416 -18.18 -0.19 -2.96
C PHE A 416 -18.49 1.10 -2.20
N ARG A 417 -19.79 1.29 -1.94
CA ARG A 417 -20.24 2.39 -1.09
C ARG A 417 -19.86 2.17 0.35
N ASN A 418 -19.62 3.27 1.06
CA ASN A 418 -19.22 3.25 2.47
C ASN A 418 -17.95 2.41 2.71
N GLY A 419 -17.05 2.35 1.71
CA GLY A 419 -15.84 1.55 1.79
C GLY A 419 -14.75 2.15 2.68
N HIS A 420 -14.72 3.47 2.82
CA HIS A 420 -13.75 4.21 3.61
C HIS A 420 -14.44 5.18 4.56
N ALA A 421 -13.73 5.60 5.62
CA ALA A 421 -14.21 6.63 6.53
C ALA A 421 -14.16 8.02 5.87
N SER A 422 -15.21 8.82 6.11
CA SER A 422 -15.35 10.24 5.81
C SER A 422 -15.76 10.98 7.09
N GLY A 423 -16.78 11.82 7.05
CA GLY A 423 -17.43 12.36 8.26
C GLY A 423 -16.57 13.24 9.16
N GLY A 424 -15.41 13.73 8.69
CA GLY A 424 -14.43 14.38 9.56
C GLY A 424 -13.71 13.39 10.49
N ALA A 425 -13.62 12.11 10.09
CA ALA A 425 -13.02 11.05 10.88
C ALA A 425 -11.51 11.26 11.07
N LEU A 426 -11.05 10.96 12.29
CA LEU A 426 -9.64 10.75 12.59
C LEU A 426 -9.26 9.35 12.06
N THR A 427 -8.61 9.32 10.90
CA THR A 427 -8.31 8.08 10.19
C THR A 427 -6.93 7.51 10.51
N MET A 428 -6.04 8.33 11.06
CA MET A 428 -4.72 7.93 11.52
C MET A 428 -4.34 8.77 12.76
N LEU A 429 -3.88 8.10 13.80
CA LEU A 429 -3.12 8.68 14.90
C LEU A 429 -1.90 7.81 15.14
N TRP A 430 -0.73 8.42 15.00
CA TRP A 430 0.57 7.74 15.10
C TRP A 430 1.51 8.50 16.03
N HIS A 431 2.40 7.75 16.72
CA HIS A 431 3.37 8.32 17.62
C HIS A 431 4.72 7.56 17.50
N PRO A 432 5.90 8.23 17.51
CA PRO A 432 7.20 7.60 17.22
C PRO A 432 7.59 6.49 18.21
N LYS A 433 7.09 6.54 19.45
CA LYS A 433 7.41 5.53 20.47
C LYS A 433 6.52 4.29 20.41
N THR A 434 5.36 4.38 19.79
CA THR A 434 4.36 3.30 19.83
C THR A 434 3.86 2.87 18.45
N GLY A 435 4.22 3.61 17.39
CA GLY A 435 3.61 3.42 16.08
C GLY A 435 2.13 3.85 16.06
N PRO A 436 1.27 3.16 15.28
CA PRO A 436 -0.14 3.49 15.15
C PRO A 436 -0.90 3.26 16.47
N LEU A 437 -1.74 4.25 16.82
CA LEU A 437 -2.62 4.26 17.99
C LEU A 437 -4.09 4.12 17.61
N LEU A 438 -4.53 4.88 16.61
CA LEU A 438 -5.85 4.81 16.01
C LEU A 438 -5.67 4.76 14.50
N VAL A 439 -6.41 3.88 13.83
CA VAL A 439 -6.31 3.71 12.37
C VAL A 439 -7.69 3.42 11.81
N ALA A 440 -8.05 4.07 10.72
CA ALA A 440 -9.27 3.71 10.00
C ALA A 440 -9.10 2.37 9.27
N SER A 441 -10.23 1.75 9.03
CA SER A 441 -10.36 0.57 8.20
C SER A 441 -11.52 0.72 7.23
N MET A 442 -11.95 -0.36 6.59
CA MET A 442 -13.23 -0.38 5.88
C MET A 442 -14.37 -0.07 6.85
N ASN A 443 -15.30 0.80 6.46
CA ASN A 443 -16.48 1.13 7.28
C ASN A 443 -17.44 -0.06 7.44
N GLU A 444 -17.59 -0.85 6.39
CA GLU A 444 -18.26 -2.15 6.45
C GLU A 444 -17.28 -3.21 5.97
N TYR A 445 -16.91 -4.15 6.84
CA TYR A 445 -16.08 -5.26 6.40
C TYR A 445 -16.89 -6.17 5.50
N GLN A 446 -16.47 -6.29 4.26
CA GLN A 446 -17.04 -7.24 3.32
C GLN A 446 -15.95 -7.81 2.42
N LEU A 447 -16.14 -9.07 2.03
CA LEU A 447 -15.28 -9.73 1.07
C LEU A 447 -15.54 -9.13 -0.32
N PHE A 448 -14.76 -8.11 -0.70
CA PHE A 448 -14.94 -7.42 -1.97
C PHE A 448 -14.28 -8.15 -3.15
N GLU A 449 -13.09 -8.67 -2.95
CA GLU A 449 -12.36 -9.48 -3.91
C GLU A 449 -11.88 -10.76 -3.23
N ALA A 450 -12.57 -11.87 -3.48
CA ALA A 450 -12.07 -13.20 -3.13
C ALA A 450 -10.72 -13.42 -3.84
N GLY A 451 -9.79 -14.09 -3.19
CA GLY A 451 -8.44 -14.29 -3.73
C GLY A 451 -7.50 -13.08 -3.55
N ASN A 452 -7.92 -12.04 -2.84
CA ASN A 452 -7.07 -10.93 -2.38
C ASN A 452 -7.03 -10.85 -0.84
N MET A 453 -7.28 -11.97 -0.18
CA MET A 453 -7.12 -12.17 1.26
C MET A 453 -7.95 -11.24 2.13
N GLN A 454 -9.21 -11.12 1.81
CA GLN A 454 -10.15 -10.35 2.60
C GLN A 454 -11.15 -11.24 3.35
N ALA A 455 -10.89 -12.52 3.45
CA ALA A 455 -11.74 -13.44 4.18
C ALA A 455 -11.49 -13.31 5.67
N ASP A 456 -12.27 -12.51 6.34
CA ASP A 456 -12.40 -12.50 7.78
C ASP A 456 -13.75 -13.11 8.13
N LYS A 457 -13.73 -14.13 8.98
CA LYS A 457 -14.93 -14.82 9.47
C LYS A 457 -15.21 -14.53 10.93
N ASP A 458 -14.43 -13.61 11.56
CA ASP A 458 -14.67 -13.24 12.95
C ASP A 458 -16.03 -12.53 13.07
N PRO A 459 -17.01 -13.10 13.79
CA PRO A 459 -18.33 -12.49 13.97
C PRO A 459 -18.30 -11.17 14.73
N HIS A 460 -17.18 -10.86 15.40
CA HIS A 460 -16.94 -9.61 16.11
C HIS A 460 -16.13 -8.59 15.30
N SER A 461 -15.79 -8.90 14.04
CA SER A 461 -15.08 -7.95 13.17
C SER A 461 -15.91 -6.69 12.96
N MET A 462 -15.25 -5.54 13.10
CA MET A 462 -15.86 -4.21 12.96
C MET A 462 -14.85 -3.20 12.42
N PRO A 463 -15.29 -2.00 11.98
CA PRO A 463 -14.38 -0.92 11.64
C PRO A 463 -13.44 -0.54 12.80
N LEU A 464 -12.16 -0.32 12.48
CA LEU A 464 -11.16 0.16 13.45
C LEU A 464 -11.21 1.69 13.64
N THR A 465 -12.06 2.39 12.89
CA THR A 465 -12.20 3.85 12.96
C THR A 465 -12.94 4.26 14.23
N PRO A 466 -12.43 5.19 15.03
CA PRO A 466 -13.18 5.80 16.13
C PRO A 466 -14.43 6.52 15.61
N ARG A 467 -15.59 6.28 16.22
CA ARG A 467 -16.85 6.74 15.66
C ARG A 467 -18.00 6.79 16.66
N ILE A 468 -19.06 7.47 16.27
CA ILE A 468 -20.41 7.36 16.85
C ILE A 468 -21.19 6.40 15.95
N GLU A 469 -21.80 5.38 16.54
CA GLU A 469 -22.47 4.30 15.81
C GLU A 469 -23.82 3.98 16.43
N TRP A 470 -24.81 3.67 15.59
CA TRP A 470 -26.09 3.11 15.97
C TRP A 470 -26.53 2.01 15.04
N LYS A 471 -26.75 0.82 15.60
CA LYS A 471 -27.32 -0.30 14.87
C LYS A 471 -28.79 -0.44 15.28
N THR A 472 -29.71 -0.20 14.36
CA THR A 472 -31.17 -0.28 14.58
C THR A 472 -31.88 -0.68 13.28
N GLY A 473 -32.98 -1.44 13.40
CA GLY A 473 -33.74 -1.90 12.23
C GLY A 473 -32.92 -2.71 11.22
N GLY A 474 -31.87 -3.40 11.68
CA GLY A 474 -30.96 -4.17 10.81
C GLY A 474 -29.97 -3.30 9.98
N LEU A 475 -29.99 -1.98 10.13
CA LEU A 475 -29.10 -1.03 9.46
C LEU A 475 -28.07 -0.48 10.44
N LEU A 476 -26.93 -0.07 9.87
CA LEU A 476 -25.82 0.55 10.60
C LEU A 476 -25.73 2.02 10.19
N TYR A 477 -25.79 2.92 11.17
CA TYR A 477 -25.66 4.36 11.02
C TYR A 477 -24.38 4.80 11.72
N MET A 478 -23.54 5.58 11.04
CA MET A 478 -22.26 6.06 11.58
C MET A 478 -22.01 7.51 11.16
N ASN A 479 -21.42 8.29 12.07
CA ASN A 479 -20.99 9.65 11.73
C ASN A 479 -19.88 9.68 10.69
N ILE A 480 -19.03 8.64 10.65
CA ILE A 480 -17.93 8.49 9.69
C ILE A 480 -18.39 8.11 8.28
N SER A 481 -19.68 7.82 8.09
CA SER A 481 -20.30 7.58 6.78
C SER A 481 -20.84 8.86 6.12
N ASP A 482 -20.91 9.98 6.86
CA ASP A 482 -21.45 11.23 6.34
C ASP A 482 -20.50 11.89 5.34
N LEU A 483 -20.90 11.91 4.06
CA LEU A 483 -20.13 12.53 2.99
C LEU A 483 -20.24 14.07 2.97
N ASP A 484 -21.19 14.65 3.71
CA ASP A 484 -21.44 16.11 3.78
C ASP A 484 -20.78 16.80 4.98
N ALA A 485 -20.06 16.07 5.82
CA ALA A 485 -19.42 16.61 7.03
C ALA A 485 -18.50 17.80 6.74
N THR A 486 -18.41 18.71 7.74
CA THR A 486 -17.52 19.87 7.72
C THR A 486 -16.38 19.73 8.70
N ILE A 487 -15.23 20.31 8.39
CA ILE A 487 -14.00 20.27 9.18
C ILE A 487 -13.46 21.69 9.32
N GLU A 488 -13.23 22.13 10.54
CA GLU A 488 -12.58 23.39 10.90
C GLU A 488 -11.28 23.07 11.63
N VAL A 489 -10.18 23.73 11.28
CA VAL A 489 -8.85 23.50 11.86
C VAL A 489 -8.28 24.79 12.41
N GLU A 490 -7.84 24.77 13.66
CA GLU A 490 -7.16 25.86 14.34
C GLU A 490 -5.75 25.42 14.75
N ASP A 491 -4.73 26.08 14.19
CA ASP A 491 -3.31 25.80 14.51
C ASP A 491 -2.69 27.00 15.23
N SER A 492 -2.25 26.77 16.45
CA SER A 492 -1.58 27.77 17.29
C SER A 492 -0.23 27.21 17.79
N PRO A 493 0.66 28.03 18.35
CA PRO A 493 1.96 27.57 18.86
C PRO A 493 1.85 26.43 19.88
N ASP A 494 0.85 26.46 20.74
CA ASP A 494 0.70 25.54 21.87
C ASP A 494 -0.14 24.33 21.55
N GLN A 495 -1.14 24.47 20.69
CA GLN A 495 -2.10 23.42 20.36
C GLN A 495 -2.57 23.47 18.91
N LEU A 496 -3.01 22.32 18.43
CA LEU A 496 -3.70 22.17 17.15
C LEU A 496 -5.05 21.53 17.44
N ALA A 497 -6.14 22.20 17.05
CA ALA A 497 -7.50 21.73 17.25
C ALA A 497 -8.20 21.49 15.92
N VAL A 498 -9.02 20.46 15.87
CA VAL A 498 -9.89 20.13 14.75
C VAL A 498 -11.31 19.96 15.27
N HIS A 499 -12.26 20.61 14.65
CA HIS A 499 -13.68 20.51 14.96
C HIS A 499 -14.43 19.98 13.75
N THR A 500 -15.18 18.92 13.95
CA THR A 500 -15.95 18.29 12.87
C THR A 500 -17.44 18.29 13.21
N ARG A 501 -18.26 18.46 12.18
CA ARG A 501 -19.70 18.33 12.27
C ARG A 501 -20.17 17.37 11.18
N SER A 502 -20.89 16.35 11.58
CA SER A 502 -21.41 15.29 10.73
C SER A 502 -22.78 14.86 11.20
N ARG A 503 -23.46 14.04 10.43
CA ARG A 503 -24.72 13.40 10.81
C ARG A 503 -24.51 11.90 10.98
N LEU A 504 -25.37 11.28 11.76
CA LEU A 504 -25.45 9.84 11.82
C LEU A 504 -26.26 9.35 10.61
N VAL A 505 -25.58 8.69 9.65
CA VAL A 505 -26.19 8.22 8.40
C VAL A 505 -25.79 6.79 8.08
N ASP A 506 -26.65 6.10 7.29
CA ASP A 506 -26.32 4.81 6.71
C ASP A 506 -25.45 4.94 5.43
N LYS A 507 -25.10 3.81 4.80
CA LYS A 507 -24.32 3.77 3.56
C LYS A 507 -24.99 4.49 2.36
N ASP A 508 -26.30 4.69 2.41
CA ASP A 508 -27.08 5.38 1.37
C ASP A 508 -27.34 6.86 1.75
N GLN A 509 -26.64 7.38 2.76
CA GLN A 509 -26.75 8.76 3.27
C GLN A 509 -28.13 9.08 3.87
N LYS A 510 -28.87 8.07 4.34
CA LYS A 510 -30.17 8.22 4.98
C LYS A 510 -30.03 8.35 6.49
N ASN A 511 -30.89 9.20 7.06
CA ASN A 511 -31.00 9.36 8.49
C ASN A 511 -31.60 8.10 9.17
N PRO A 512 -31.29 7.83 10.43
CA PRO A 512 -31.91 6.76 11.20
C PRO A 512 -33.42 7.02 11.43
N PRO A 513 -34.18 6.02 11.90
CA PRO A 513 -35.62 6.15 12.15
C PRO A 513 -36.01 7.29 13.12
N ALA A 514 -35.12 7.68 14.02
CA ALA A 514 -35.32 8.81 14.93
C ALA A 514 -35.24 10.19 14.27
N GLY A 515 -34.92 10.26 12.97
CA GLY A 515 -34.68 11.51 12.26
C GLY A 515 -33.20 11.88 12.21
N GLU A 516 -32.91 13.14 11.92
CA GLU A 516 -31.56 13.65 11.83
C GLU A 516 -30.91 13.72 13.22
N ILE A 517 -29.71 13.13 13.36
CA ILE A 517 -28.91 13.18 14.58
C ILE A 517 -27.56 13.80 14.22
N ASN A 518 -27.29 14.99 14.79
CA ASN A 518 -26.05 15.69 14.57
C ASN A 518 -24.96 15.17 15.50
N CYS A 519 -23.77 14.99 14.94
CA CYS A 519 -22.57 14.58 15.63
C CYS A 519 -21.53 15.71 15.61
N ARG A 520 -20.88 15.95 16.73
CA ARG A 520 -19.75 16.89 16.89
C ARG A 520 -18.58 16.11 17.44
N VAL A 521 -17.48 16.10 16.71
CA VAL A 521 -16.24 15.47 17.19
C VAL A 521 -15.12 16.49 17.12
N SER A 522 -14.29 16.53 18.17
CA SER A 522 -13.15 17.43 18.23
C SER A 522 -11.90 16.64 18.58
N TYR A 523 -10.78 17.02 17.96
CA TYR A 523 -9.46 16.47 18.20
C TYR A 523 -8.52 17.59 18.60
N LEU A 524 -7.92 17.50 19.79
CA LEU A 524 -6.98 18.48 20.30
C LEU A 524 -5.62 17.82 20.50
N PHE A 525 -4.60 18.36 19.87
CA PHE A 525 -3.22 17.88 19.97
C PHE A 525 -2.36 18.95 20.67
N THR A 526 -1.63 18.55 21.68
CA THR A 526 -0.53 19.30 22.29
C THR A 526 0.78 18.52 22.11
N LYS A 527 1.87 19.02 22.69
CA LYS A 527 3.14 18.26 22.68
C LYS A 527 3.05 16.99 23.54
N GLU A 528 2.22 17.01 24.60
CA GLU A 528 2.18 15.97 25.63
C GLU A 528 1.03 14.98 25.45
N LYS A 529 -0.05 15.38 24.77
CA LYS A 529 -1.27 14.57 24.71
C LYS A 529 -2.13 14.84 23.49
N CYS A 530 -2.97 13.84 23.18
CA CYS A 530 -4.09 13.96 22.26
C CYS A 530 -5.39 13.83 23.07
N VAL A 531 -6.35 14.74 22.85
CA VAL A 531 -7.70 14.69 23.46
C VAL A 531 -8.74 14.59 22.36
N LEU A 532 -9.64 13.61 22.49
CA LEU A 532 -10.75 13.39 21.58
C LEU A 532 -12.06 13.61 22.32
N SER A 533 -12.93 14.45 21.76
CA SER A 533 -14.25 14.73 22.32
C SER A 533 -15.32 14.31 21.33
N PHE A 534 -16.26 13.49 21.77
CA PHE A 534 -17.39 13.02 20.98
C PHE A 534 -18.69 13.50 21.60
N GLN A 535 -19.62 13.94 20.77
CA GLN A 535 -20.96 14.32 21.18
C GLN A 535 -21.96 14.08 20.06
N TYR A 536 -23.14 13.52 20.37
CA TYR A 536 -24.27 13.44 19.47
C TYR A 536 -25.57 13.96 20.14
N ASP A 537 -26.54 14.37 19.32
CA ASP A 537 -27.81 14.88 19.84
C ASP A 537 -28.56 13.76 20.58
N PRO A 538 -29.11 14.03 21.77
CA PRO A 538 -29.85 13.03 22.54
C PRO A 538 -31.05 12.48 21.77
N ILE A 539 -31.38 11.20 21.99
CA ILE A 539 -32.56 10.57 21.43
C ILE A 539 -33.51 10.16 22.54
N ASP A 540 -34.80 10.36 22.35
CA ASP A 540 -35.82 9.89 23.28
C ASP A 540 -35.89 8.36 23.29
N ALA A 541 -35.61 7.77 24.46
CA ALA A 541 -35.43 6.33 24.65
C ALA A 541 -36.71 5.46 24.49
N GLY A 542 -37.84 6.05 24.12
CA GLY A 542 -39.16 5.43 24.33
C GLY A 542 -39.62 4.39 23.29
N GLN A 543 -39.03 4.27 22.11
CA GLN A 543 -39.60 3.46 21.02
C GLN A 543 -38.61 2.73 20.12
N GLN A 544 -37.32 2.68 20.42
CA GLN A 544 -36.34 2.19 19.44
C GLN A 544 -35.39 1.14 20.02
N GLU A 545 -35.02 0.20 19.17
CA GLU A 545 -34.07 -0.87 19.47
C GLU A 545 -32.66 -0.32 19.65
N GLY A 546 -32.13 -0.33 20.86
CA GLY A 546 -30.79 0.17 21.20
C GLY A 546 -30.68 1.71 21.26
N GLN A 547 -29.49 2.18 21.50
CA GLN A 547 -29.11 3.59 21.49
C GLN A 547 -27.77 3.76 20.77
N PRO A 548 -27.47 4.93 20.16
CA PRO A 548 -26.14 5.21 19.67
C PRO A 548 -25.11 5.10 20.79
N GLY A 549 -23.87 4.84 20.41
CA GLY A 549 -22.74 4.83 21.31
C GLY A 549 -21.46 5.25 20.61
N ILE A 550 -20.44 5.50 21.40
CA ILE A 550 -19.12 5.87 20.92
C ILE A 550 -18.26 4.61 20.91
N ILE A 551 -17.77 4.23 19.73
CA ILE A 551 -16.86 3.11 19.55
C ILE A 551 -15.44 3.65 19.38
N PHE A 552 -14.51 3.13 20.18
CA PHE A 552 -13.13 3.58 20.23
C PHE A 552 -12.16 2.38 20.15
N PRO A 553 -11.82 1.89 18.96
CA PRO A 553 -10.87 0.79 18.78
C PRO A 553 -9.44 1.30 18.96
N LEU A 554 -8.77 0.90 20.03
CA LEU A 554 -7.38 1.25 20.29
C LEU A 554 -6.46 0.18 19.71
N ILE A 555 -5.55 0.58 18.80
CA ILE A 555 -4.65 -0.36 18.11
C ILE A 555 -3.73 -1.05 19.10
N SER A 556 -3.83 -2.38 19.12
CA SER A 556 -3.04 -3.24 20.01
C SER A 556 -2.95 -4.64 19.43
N ALA A 557 -1.72 -5.15 19.27
CA ALA A 557 -1.48 -6.53 18.87
C ALA A 557 -1.85 -7.54 19.97
N THR A 558 -2.26 -8.73 19.58
CA THR A 558 -2.36 -9.87 20.50
C THR A 558 -1.00 -10.09 21.18
N GLY A 559 -1.02 -10.19 22.51
CA GLY A 559 0.19 -10.31 23.34
C GLY A 559 0.74 -8.99 23.89
N GLU A 560 0.29 -7.82 23.43
CA GLU A 560 0.61 -6.55 24.12
C GLU A 560 -0.13 -6.48 25.46
N PRO A 561 0.59 -6.22 26.59
CA PRO A 561 -0.03 -6.12 27.90
C PRO A 561 -0.98 -4.94 27.99
N VAL A 562 -2.21 -5.19 28.43
CA VAL A 562 -3.25 -4.20 28.67
C VAL A 562 -3.87 -4.41 30.04
N GLU A 563 -3.99 -3.34 30.80
CA GLU A 563 -4.53 -3.31 32.15
C GLU A 563 -5.57 -2.21 32.27
N PHE A 564 -6.79 -2.56 32.66
CA PHE A 564 -7.77 -1.57 33.09
C PHE A 564 -7.42 -1.14 34.52
N VAL A 565 -6.99 0.11 34.68
CA VAL A 565 -6.61 0.69 35.96
C VAL A 565 -7.86 0.92 36.82
N ASP A 566 -8.92 1.35 36.15
CA ASP A 566 -10.27 1.52 36.69
C ASP A 566 -11.30 1.44 35.57
N ASP A 567 -12.58 1.78 35.83
CA ASP A 567 -13.66 1.77 34.85
C ASP A 567 -13.55 2.85 33.73
N ARG A 568 -12.60 3.80 33.85
CA ARG A 568 -12.42 4.93 32.92
C ARG A 568 -11.02 5.03 32.35
N SER A 569 -10.12 4.18 32.76
CA SER A 569 -8.73 4.27 32.31
C SER A 569 -8.10 2.91 32.07
N LEU A 570 -7.27 2.86 31.05
CA LEU A 570 -6.44 1.70 30.77
C LEU A 570 -4.99 2.10 30.48
N LYS A 571 -4.10 1.19 30.80
CA LYS A 571 -2.67 1.27 30.53
C LYS A 571 -2.29 0.15 29.55
N MET A 572 -1.47 0.48 28.57
CA MET A 572 -0.94 -0.47 27.60
C MET A 572 0.58 -0.31 27.50
N VAL A 573 1.29 -1.42 27.41
CA VAL A 573 2.73 -1.43 27.07
C VAL A 573 2.87 -1.79 25.61
N LYS A 574 3.44 -0.87 24.83
CA LYS A 574 3.61 -1.00 23.38
C LYS A 574 4.98 -0.50 22.95
N ALA A 575 5.74 -1.34 22.22
CA ALA A 575 7.08 -1.02 21.72
C ALA A 575 8.05 -0.45 22.80
N GLY A 576 7.99 -0.96 24.03
CA GLY A 576 8.84 -0.48 25.13
C GLY A 576 8.43 0.88 25.71
N SER A 577 7.23 1.36 25.40
CA SER A 577 6.65 2.59 25.95
C SER A 577 5.29 2.31 26.58
N GLN A 578 4.88 3.16 27.51
CA GLN A 578 3.58 3.11 28.15
C GLN A 578 2.61 4.09 27.50
N LEU A 579 1.48 3.58 27.01
CA LEU A 579 0.33 4.37 26.63
C LEU A 579 -0.67 4.37 27.78
N MET A 580 -1.20 5.54 28.11
CA MET A 580 -2.31 5.74 29.03
C MET A 580 -3.49 6.32 28.25
N LEU A 581 -4.63 5.65 28.31
CA LEU A 581 -5.93 6.16 27.87
C LEU A 581 -6.78 6.43 29.10
N SER A 582 -7.34 7.63 29.22
CA SER A 582 -8.33 7.98 30.24
C SER A 582 -9.57 8.61 29.62
N ALA A 583 -10.72 8.38 30.20
CA ALA A 583 -12.01 8.92 29.76
C ALA A 583 -12.76 9.57 30.93
N ASP A 584 -13.62 10.52 30.62
CA ASP A 584 -14.55 11.12 31.61
C ASP A 584 -15.79 10.23 31.87
N GLN A 585 -15.96 9.17 31.07
CA GLN A 585 -17.06 8.20 31.11
C GLN A 585 -16.51 6.77 31.23
N PRO A 586 -17.31 5.82 31.78
CA PRO A 586 -16.92 4.41 31.83
C PRO A 586 -16.63 3.82 30.45
N LEU A 587 -15.52 3.06 30.36
CA LEU A 587 -15.07 2.31 29.20
C LEU A 587 -15.51 0.85 29.33
N VAL A 588 -16.19 0.34 28.33
CA VAL A 588 -16.59 -1.06 28.26
C VAL A 588 -15.88 -1.73 27.09
N GLN A 589 -15.18 -2.81 27.33
CA GLN A 589 -14.62 -3.60 26.23
C GLN A 589 -15.74 -4.40 25.55
N LEU A 590 -15.89 -4.25 24.24
CA LEU A 590 -16.84 -5.04 23.47
C LEU A 590 -16.34 -6.49 23.30
N PRO A 591 -17.26 -7.45 23.08
CA PRO A 591 -16.90 -8.84 22.82
C PRO A 591 -15.93 -9.00 21.65
N THR A 592 -15.02 -9.96 21.77
CA THR A 592 -14.02 -10.32 20.77
C THR A 592 -13.78 -11.81 20.76
N SER A 593 -13.27 -12.36 19.67
CA SER A 593 -12.95 -13.80 19.58
C SER A 593 -11.60 -14.18 20.23
N GLY A 594 -10.77 -13.20 20.62
CA GLY A 594 -9.44 -13.47 21.19
C GLY A 594 -8.83 -12.27 21.94
N GLY A 595 -9.68 -11.43 22.55
CA GLY A 595 -9.24 -10.22 23.26
C GLY A 595 -8.96 -9.01 22.34
N ARG A 596 -8.93 -9.22 21.04
CA ARG A 596 -8.74 -8.19 20.00
C ARG A 596 -9.71 -8.44 18.85
N ILE A 597 -10.10 -7.37 18.17
CA ILE A 597 -10.69 -7.45 16.83
C ILE A 597 -9.59 -7.26 15.81
N PHE A 598 -9.74 -7.85 14.64
CA PHE A 598 -8.84 -7.68 13.50
C PHE A 598 -9.60 -7.13 12.31
N ASN A 599 -8.96 -6.23 11.56
CA ASN A 599 -9.44 -5.85 10.24
C ASN A 599 -8.31 -5.96 9.22
N PHE A 600 -8.59 -6.62 8.12
CA PHE A 600 -7.63 -6.82 7.04
C PHE A 600 -7.09 -5.51 6.47
N VAL A 601 -7.88 -4.46 6.56
CA VAL A 601 -7.53 -3.10 6.15
C VAL A 601 -7.30 -2.26 7.42
N PRO A 602 -6.07 -1.95 7.75
CA PRO A 602 -4.81 -2.24 7.05
C PRO A 602 -4.00 -3.43 7.59
N GLY A 603 -4.63 -4.44 8.17
CA GLY A 603 -3.95 -5.61 8.75
C GLY A 603 -3.51 -5.38 10.19
N LEU A 604 -4.37 -4.74 10.98
CA LEU A 604 -4.14 -4.40 12.38
C LEU A 604 -5.21 -5.00 13.31
N GLU A 605 -4.82 -5.22 14.54
CA GLU A 605 -5.68 -5.60 15.66
C GLU A 605 -5.96 -4.39 16.56
N ALA A 606 -7.12 -4.39 17.22
CA ALA A 606 -7.50 -3.37 18.19
C ALA A 606 -8.29 -3.93 19.35
N ILE A 607 -8.24 -3.22 20.48
CA ILE A 607 -9.15 -3.39 21.62
C ILE A 607 -10.38 -2.53 21.33
N PRO A 608 -11.56 -3.11 21.13
CA PRO A 608 -12.77 -2.35 20.87
C PRO A 608 -13.34 -1.84 22.19
N LEU A 609 -13.25 -0.55 22.42
CA LEU A 609 -13.83 0.14 23.58
C LEU A 609 -15.15 0.80 23.18
N TYR A 610 -16.09 0.82 24.11
CA TYR A 610 -17.41 1.39 23.95
C TYR A 610 -17.77 2.32 25.10
N ILE A 611 -18.40 3.46 24.78
CA ILE A 611 -18.96 4.40 25.73
C ILE A 611 -20.43 4.62 25.39
N ARG A 612 -21.31 4.38 26.37
CA ARG A 612 -22.77 4.43 26.16
C ARG A 612 -23.32 5.86 26.10
N GLN A 613 -22.66 6.80 26.77
CA GLN A 613 -23.13 8.18 26.90
C GLN A 613 -23.06 8.92 25.57
N ASN A 614 -23.95 9.90 25.39
CA ASN A 614 -23.99 10.74 24.18
C ASN A 614 -22.89 11.82 24.13
N LYS A 615 -22.07 11.91 25.17
CA LYS A 615 -20.90 12.77 25.25
C LYS A 615 -19.77 12.05 26.00
N ALA A 616 -18.57 12.13 25.45
CA ALA A 616 -17.37 11.61 26.10
C ALA A 616 -16.13 12.40 25.68
N VAL A 617 -15.17 12.49 26.61
CA VAL A 617 -13.83 13.04 26.39
C VAL A 617 -12.81 11.95 26.73
N LEU A 618 -11.92 11.65 25.79
CA LEU A 618 -10.84 10.69 25.94
C LEU A 618 -9.50 11.40 25.80
N GLU A 619 -8.55 11.06 26.66
CA GLU A 619 -7.20 11.59 26.64
C GLU A 619 -6.19 10.45 26.45
N ILE A 620 -5.28 10.62 25.48
CA ILE A 620 -4.18 9.69 25.18
C ILE A 620 -2.85 10.37 25.52
N LYS A 621 -2.04 9.70 26.35
CA LYS A 621 -0.66 10.08 26.66
C LYS A 621 0.29 8.91 26.39
N VAL A 622 1.49 9.23 25.89
CA VAL A 622 2.56 8.25 25.68
C VAL A 622 3.79 8.65 26.49
N HIS A 623 4.25 7.74 27.35
CA HIS A 623 5.40 7.93 28.21
C HIS A 623 6.49 6.91 27.88
N SER A 624 7.77 7.29 28.02
CA SER A 624 8.87 6.31 28.07
C SER A 624 8.79 5.52 29.37
N ILE A 625 9.02 4.22 29.32
CA ILE A 625 9.17 3.35 30.49
C ILE A 625 10.60 3.46 30.99
#